data_5670d31ba8130f9a981e9b1593fa7762
#
_entry.id   5670d31ba8130f9a981e9b1593fa7762
#
_cell.length_a   1.000
_cell.length_b   1.000
_cell.length_c   1.000
_cell.angle_alpha   90.00
_cell.angle_beta   90.00
_cell.angle_gamma   90.00
#
_symmetry.space_group_name_H-M   'P 1'
#
loop_
_entity.id
_entity.type
_entity.pdbx_description
1 polymer ?
#
loop_
_entity_poly.entity_id
_entity_poly.type
_entity_poly.pdbx_seq_one_letter_code
_entity_poly.pdbx_strand_id
1 'polypeptide(L)'
;ASDVYKRQVEALAKAGDHIVAASTLYGGTFNYFTHTLPDRGISVSFVDPAKETGFEQAVQSNTKAIFVESIGNPNANLIDLEKISEIAHAHGIPLVVDSTFATPYLLRPIEYGADLVVHSATKFIGGHGTAMGGVVVESGRFDWSSSGKFPQLSEPNASYHGISFQEAAGSAAFTAYL
;
A
#
# COMPACT_ATOMS: atom_id res chain seq x y z
N ALA A 1 -2.36 5.43 14.99
CA ALA A 1 -2.31 4.16 14.26
C ALA A 1 -3.15 4.20 12.98
N SER A 2 -4.33 4.81 13.01
CA SER A 2 -5.20 4.89 11.81
C SER A 2 -4.66 5.80 10.69
N ASP A 3 -3.66 6.63 10.94
CA ASP A 3 -3.11 7.54 9.92
C ASP A 3 -2.05 6.87 9.03
N VAL A 4 -1.48 5.76 9.47
CA VAL A 4 -0.39 5.11 8.73
C VAL A 4 -0.85 4.61 7.36
N TYR A 5 -1.95 3.84 7.27
CA TYR A 5 -2.48 3.37 5.98
C TYR A 5 -3.15 4.47 5.15
N LYS A 6 -3.68 5.54 5.79
CA LYS A 6 -4.27 6.67 5.07
C LYS A 6 -3.23 7.43 4.26
N ARG A 7 -2.12 7.78 4.88
CA ARG A 7 -1.07 8.58 4.23
C ARG A 7 -0.48 7.89 3.00
N GLN A 8 -0.22 6.57 3.04
CA GLN A 8 0.30 5.86 1.87
C GLN A 8 -0.68 5.91 0.70
N VAL A 9 -1.96 5.63 0.97
CA VAL A 9 -2.98 5.65 -0.08
C VAL A 9 -3.15 7.05 -0.66
N GLU A 10 -3.21 8.08 0.20
CA GLU A 10 -3.32 9.48 -0.23
C GLU A 10 -2.06 9.99 -0.95
N ALA A 11 -0.89 9.42 -0.67
CA ALA A 11 0.34 9.72 -1.39
C ALA A 11 0.40 9.02 -2.77
N LEU A 12 -0.26 7.87 -2.91
CA LEU A 12 -0.27 7.09 -4.16
C LEU A 12 -1.40 7.51 -5.10
N ALA A 13 -2.58 7.85 -4.56
CA ALA A 13 -3.81 8.04 -5.32
C ALA A 13 -4.48 9.39 -5.03
N LYS A 14 -5.07 9.97 -6.07
CA LYS A 14 -5.85 11.22 -6.04
C LYS A 14 -7.23 11.02 -6.66
N ALA A 15 -8.07 12.05 -6.64
CA ALA A 15 -9.38 12.00 -7.30
C ALA A 15 -9.26 11.54 -8.76
N GLY A 16 -10.09 10.58 -9.14
CA GLY A 16 -10.08 9.91 -10.44
C GLY A 16 -9.23 8.62 -10.48
N ASP A 17 -8.44 8.34 -9.45
CA ASP A 17 -7.64 7.11 -9.36
C ASP A 17 -8.44 5.95 -8.72
N HIS A 18 -7.85 4.76 -8.78
CA HIS A 18 -8.43 3.52 -8.33
C HIS A 18 -7.45 2.72 -7.47
N ILE A 19 -7.97 2.00 -6.48
CA ILE A 19 -7.22 1.05 -5.62
C ILE A 19 -7.90 -0.31 -5.71
N VAL A 20 -7.12 -1.38 -5.83
CA VAL A 20 -7.58 -2.76 -5.63
C VAL A 20 -7.23 -3.17 -4.20
N ALA A 21 -8.18 -3.70 -3.46
CA ALA A 21 -7.97 -4.09 -2.06
C ALA A 21 -8.52 -5.49 -1.76
N ALA A 22 -7.87 -6.23 -0.87
CA ALA A 22 -8.47 -7.44 -0.32
C ALA A 22 -9.76 -7.09 0.44
N SER A 23 -10.73 -7.99 0.43
CA SER A 23 -11.98 -7.80 1.18
C SER A 23 -11.85 -8.08 2.68
N THR A 24 -10.77 -8.78 3.09
CA THR A 24 -10.50 -9.13 4.48
C THR A 24 -9.47 -8.16 5.07
N LEU A 25 -9.94 -6.96 5.40
CA LEU A 25 -9.14 -5.89 6.00
C LEU A 25 -9.63 -5.55 7.40
N TYR A 26 -8.74 -5.01 8.21
CA TYR A 26 -9.12 -4.37 9.47
C TYR A 26 -10.30 -3.40 9.26
N GLY A 27 -11.29 -3.45 10.15
CA GLY A 27 -12.54 -2.69 9.98
C GLY A 27 -12.34 -1.19 9.76
N GLY A 28 -11.33 -0.57 10.37
CA GLY A 28 -11.00 0.83 10.14
C GLY A 28 -10.47 1.11 8.73
N THR A 29 -9.65 0.22 8.19
CA THR A 29 -9.14 0.29 6.81
C THR A 29 -10.28 0.03 5.81
N PHE A 30 -11.08 -1.01 6.05
CA PHE A 30 -12.24 -1.31 5.23
C PHE A 30 -13.22 -0.14 5.15
N ASN A 31 -13.55 0.45 6.31
CA ASN A 31 -14.44 1.61 6.38
C ASN A 31 -13.87 2.84 5.65
N TYR A 32 -12.57 3.09 5.80
CA TYR A 32 -11.89 4.17 5.09
C TYR A 32 -11.95 3.98 3.57
N PHE A 33 -11.72 2.74 3.09
CA PHE A 33 -11.75 2.40 1.67
C PHE A 33 -13.17 2.40 1.10
N THR A 34 -14.16 2.01 1.89
CA THR A 34 -15.56 1.93 1.43
C THR A 34 -16.24 3.29 1.38
N HIS A 35 -15.90 4.19 2.29
CA HIS A 35 -16.64 5.45 2.44
C HIS A 35 -15.76 6.67 2.19
N THR A 36 -14.62 6.77 2.87
CA THR A 36 -13.81 8.02 2.83
C THR A 36 -13.10 8.21 1.50
N LEU A 37 -12.52 7.16 0.91
CA LEU A 37 -11.85 7.27 -0.39
C LEU A 37 -12.82 7.65 -1.52
N PRO A 38 -14.02 7.04 -1.64
CA PRO A 38 -15.01 7.45 -2.63
C PRO A 38 -15.44 8.92 -2.47
N ASP A 39 -15.62 9.41 -1.25
CA ASP A 39 -15.93 10.82 -0.98
C ASP A 39 -14.81 11.77 -1.47
N ARG A 40 -13.59 11.27 -1.59
CA ARG A 40 -12.43 11.98 -2.14
C ARG A 40 -12.21 11.71 -3.64
N GLY A 41 -13.14 11.02 -4.28
CA GLY A 41 -13.08 10.69 -5.70
C GLY A 41 -12.11 9.56 -6.06
N ILE A 42 -11.67 8.75 -5.09
CA ILE A 42 -10.83 7.56 -5.30
C ILE A 42 -11.73 6.32 -5.22
N SER A 43 -11.80 5.56 -6.32
CA SER A 43 -12.59 4.33 -6.37
C SER A 43 -11.81 3.13 -5.79
N VAL A 44 -12.54 2.16 -5.23
CA VAL A 44 -11.94 0.95 -4.67
C VAL A 44 -12.70 -0.28 -5.15
N SER A 45 -11.96 -1.29 -5.62
CA SER A 45 -12.47 -2.64 -5.89
C SER A 45 -11.99 -3.61 -4.83
N PHE A 46 -12.94 -4.24 -4.13
CA PHE A 46 -12.63 -5.28 -3.16
C PHE A 46 -12.60 -6.65 -3.81
N VAL A 47 -11.57 -7.43 -3.50
CA VAL A 47 -11.34 -8.78 -4.02
C VAL A 47 -11.29 -9.78 -2.87
N ASP A 48 -11.94 -10.91 -3.04
CA ASP A 48 -11.81 -12.05 -2.13
C ASP A 48 -10.39 -12.63 -2.24
N PRO A 49 -9.56 -12.59 -1.18
CA PRO A 49 -8.19 -13.07 -1.23
C PRO A 49 -8.05 -14.57 -1.52
N ALA A 50 -9.13 -15.36 -1.39
CA ALA A 50 -9.16 -16.75 -1.81
C ALA A 50 -9.24 -16.90 -3.35
N LYS A 51 -9.48 -15.81 -4.08
CA LYS A 51 -9.59 -15.78 -5.54
C LYS A 51 -8.51 -14.87 -6.13
N GLU A 52 -7.27 -15.33 -6.13
CA GLU A 52 -6.10 -14.53 -6.52
C GLU A 52 -6.23 -13.93 -7.92
N THR A 53 -6.80 -14.66 -8.89
CA THR A 53 -7.10 -14.13 -10.24
C THR A 53 -8.05 -12.92 -10.23
N GLY A 54 -8.81 -12.74 -9.17
CA GLY A 54 -9.70 -11.58 -9.00
C GLY A 54 -8.92 -10.27 -8.86
N PHE A 55 -7.70 -10.29 -8.32
CA PHE A 55 -6.87 -9.08 -8.24
C PHE A 55 -6.49 -8.57 -9.63
N GLU A 56 -6.04 -9.46 -10.52
CA GLU A 56 -5.72 -9.10 -11.89
C GLU A 56 -6.94 -8.56 -12.66
N GLN A 57 -8.09 -9.22 -12.51
CA GLN A 57 -9.34 -8.79 -13.15
C GLN A 57 -9.86 -7.46 -12.64
N ALA A 58 -9.54 -7.09 -11.40
CA ALA A 58 -9.96 -5.83 -10.78
C ALA A 58 -9.07 -4.65 -11.17
N VAL A 59 -7.86 -4.88 -11.70
CA VAL A 59 -6.95 -3.79 -12.10
C VAL A 59 -7.53 -3.02 -13.29
N GLN A 60 -7.53 -1.70 -13.18
CA GLN A 60 -7.97 -0.75 -14.19
C GLN A 60 -6.78 0.11 -14.65
N SER A 61 -6.93 0.85 -15.75
CA SER A 61 -5.88 1.73 -16.27
C SER A 61 -5.43 2.79 -15.26
N ASN A 62 -6.36 3.27 -14.43
CA ASN A 62 -6.14 4.26 -13.36
C ASN A 62 -5.84 3.65 -12.00
N THR A 63 -5.62 2.33 -11.89
CA THR A 63 -5.23 1.70 -10.63
C THR A 63 -3.83 2.14 -10.23
N LYS A 64 -3.68 2.50 -8.95
CA LYS A 64 -2.44 3.02 -8.36
C LYS A 64 -1.76 2.05 -7.39
N ALA A 65 -2.49 1.12 -6.80
CA ALA A 65 -1.91 0.13 -5.89
C ALA A 65 -2.83 -1.08 -5.73
N ILE A 66 -2.24 -2.20 -5.30
CA ILE A 66 -2.95 -3.29 -4.65
C ILE A 66 -2.67 -3.20 -3.15
N PHE A 67 -3.71 -3.25 -2.32
CA PHE A 67 -3.61 -3.20 -0.86
C PHE A 67 -4.14 -4.49 -0.24
N VAL A 68 -3.33 -5.15 0.58
CA VAL A 68 -3.69 -6.39 1.27
C VAL A 68 -3.21 -6.40 2.72
N GLU A 69 -3.77 -7.27 3.55
CA GLU A 69 -3.19 -7.63 4.85
C GLU A 69 -2.49 -8.99 4.74
N SER A 70 -1.31 -9.10 5.29
CA SER A 70 -0.54 -10.37 5.29
C SER A 70 -1.29 -11.50 6.00
N ILE A 71 -2.03 -11.16 7.04
CA ILE A 71 -2.98 -12.00 7.76
C ILE A 71 -4.28 -11.22 7.84
N GLY A 72 -5.29 -11.69 7.12
CA GLY A 72 -6.57 -10.98 6.99
C GLY A 72 -7.35 -10.87 8.30
N ASN A 73 -8.07 -9.79 8.47
CA ASN A 73 -8.88 -9.53 9.65
C ASN A 73 -10.37 -9.41 9.26
N PRO A 74 -11.29 -10.19 9.87
CA PRO A 74 -11.10 -11.06 11.04
C PRO A 74 -10.76 -12.52 10.73
N ASN A 75 -10.70 -12.92 9.47
CA ASN A 75 -10.73 -14.33 9.06
C ASN A 75 -9.39 -15.07 9.27
N ALA A 76 -8.31 -14.35 9.61
CA ALA A 76 -6.96 -14.90 9.74
C ALA A 76 -6.47 -15.67 8.49
N ASN A 77 -7.03 -15.37 7.33
CA ASN A 77 -6.60 -15.94 6.05
C ASN A 77 -5.22 -15.41 5.67
N LEU A 78 -4.42 -16.27 5.10
CA LEU A 78 -3.14 -15.91 4.50
C LEU A 78 -3.34 -15.59 3.01
N ILE A 79 -2.49 -14.75 2.47
CA ILE A 79 -2.47 -14.41 1.05
C ILE A 79 -1.09 -14.73 0.48
N ASP A 80 -1.05 -15.20 -0.75
CA ASP A 80 0.19 -15.41 -1.50
C ASP A 80 0.75 -14.06 -1.98
N LEU A 81 1.68 -13.50 -1.19
CA LEU A 81 2.24 -12.18 -1.47
C LEU A 81 3.07 -12.17 -2.76
N GLU A 82 3.81 -13.25 -3.06
CA GLU A 82 4.63 -13.33 -4.28
C GLU A 82 3.74 -13.21 -5.52
N LYS A 83 2.66 -13.98 -5.55
CA LYS A 83 1.72 -13.96 -6.66
C LYS A 83 1.01 -12.60 -6.81
N ILE A 84 0.60 -11.98 -5.71
CA ILE A 84 -0.04 -10.67 -5.76
C ILE A 84 0.95 -9.59 -6.18
N SER A 85 2.23 -9.70 -5.78
CA SER A 85 3.27 -8.76 -6.21
C SER A 85 3.54 -8.87 -7.71
N GLU A 86 3.58 -10.09 -8.25
CA GLU A 86 3.71 -10.33 -9.71
C GLU A 86 2.58 -9.64 -10.48
N ILE A 87 1.33 -9.78 -10.02
CA ILE A 87 0.19 -9.09 -10.61
C ILE A 87 0.37 -7.57 -10.54
N ALA A 88 0.70 -7.04 -9.37
CA ALA A 88 0.90 -5.60 -9.20
C ALA A 88 1.99 -5.05 -10.13
N HIS A 89 3.15 -5.70 -10.15
CA HIS A 89 4.30 -5.28 -10.95
C HIS A 89 4.05 -5.42 -12.45
N ALA A 90 3.32 -6.44 -12.91
CA ALA A 90 2.91 -6.57 -14.32
C ALA A 90 2.08 -5.37 -14.81
N HIS A 91 1.37 -4.72 -13.91
CA HIS A 91 0.59 -3.51 -14.19
C HIS A 91 1.31 -2.19 -13.83
N GLY A 92 2.58 -2.25 -13.41
CA GLY A 92 3.39 -1.09 -13.04
C GLY A 92 2.84 -0.32 -11.83
N ILE A 93 2.29 -1.06 -10.85
CA ILE A 93 1.75 -0.52 -9.59
C ILE A 93 2.38 -1.24 -8.39
N PRO A 94 2.55 -0.57 -7.23
CA PRO A 94 3.11 -1.18 -6.05
C PRO A 94 2.12 -2.10 -5.33
N LEU A 95 2.66 -3.12 -4.66
CA LEU A 95 1.97 -3.90 -3.65
C LEU A 95 2.18 -3.26 -2.27
N VAL A 96 1.09 -2.86 -1.62
CA VAL A 96 1.06 -2.34 -0.24
C VAL A 96 0.53 -3.42 0.70
N VAL A 97 1.30 -3.77 1.70
CA VAL A 97 0.94 -4.83 2.66
C VAL A 97 0.85 -4.29 4.07
N ASP A 98 -0.31 -4.38 4.69
CA ASP A 98 -0.41 -4.23 6.14
C ASP A 98 0.00 -5.55 6.81
N SER A 99 1.12 -5.51 7.53
CA SER A 99 1.66 -6.67 8.25
C SER A 99 1.66 -6.47 9.77
N THR A 100 0.62 -5.80 10.26
CA THR A 100 0.44 -5.50 11.69
C THR A 100 0.39 -6.76 12.54
N PHE A 101 -0.31 -7.81 12.10
CA PHE A 101 -0.43 -9.06 12.87
C PHE A 101 0.86 -9.87 12.90
N ALA A 102 1.50 -10.05 11.76
CA ALA A 102 2.71 -10.86 11.66
C ALA A 102 3.92 -10.17 12.32
N THR A 103 3.99 -8.85 12.26
CA THR A 103 5.17 -8.05 12.60
C THR A 103 6.40 -8.42 11.77
N PRO A 104 7.48 -7.63 11.78
CA PRO A 104 8.72 -8.01 11.07
C PRO A 104 9.41 -9.26 11.64
N TYR A 105 8.97 -9.73 12.81
CA TYR A 105 9.53 -10.94 13.44
C TYR A 105 9.05 -12.23 12.76
N LEU A 106 7.73 -12.33 12.46
CA LEU A 106 7.17 -13.54 11.85
C LEU A 106 7.21 -13.49 10.33
N LEU A 107 7.03 -12.29 9.72
CA LEU A 107 6.97 -12.13 8.27
C LEU A 107 7.51 -10.77 7.86
N ARG A 108 8.38 -10.77 6.88
CA ARG A 108 8.88 -9.57 6.21
C ARG A 108 8.37 -9.53 4.77
N PRO A 109 7.22 -8.89 4.50
CA PRO A 109 6.58 -8.93 3.18
C PRO A 109 7.45 -8.44 2.02
N ILE A 110 8.44 -7.59 2.30
CA ILE A 110 9.43 -7.13 1.29
C ILE A 110 10.21 -8.30 0.67
N GLU A 111 10.46 -9.36 1.42
CA GLU A 111 11.14 -10.57 0.94
C GLU A 111 10.27 -11.35 -0.06
N TYR A 112 8.96 -11.08 -0.06
CA TYR A 112 7.93 -11.70 -0.91
C TYR A 112 7.33 -10.71 -1.93
N GLY A 113 8.07 -9.65 -2.27
CA GLY A 113 7.72 -8.74 -3.35
C GLY A 113 6.89 -7.52 -2.96
N ALA A 114 6.54 -7.32 -1.69
CA ALA A 114 5.87 -6.09 -1.26
C ALA A 114 6.78 -4.88 -1.46
N ASP A 115 6.22 -3.79 -1.95
CA ASP A 115 6.94 -2.53 -2.17
C ASP A 115 6.83 -1.60 -0.97
N LEU A 116 5.66 -1.56 -0.36
CA LEU A 116 5.39 -0.79 0.85
C LEU A 116 4.79 -1.71 1.91
N VAL A 117 5.33 -1.64 3.11
CA VAL A 117 4.80 -2.38 4.27
C VAL A 117 4.39 -1.40 5.35
N VAL A 118 3.19 -1.57 5.87
CA VAL A 118 2.68 -0.76 6.97
C VAL A 118 2.46 -1.62 8.21
N HIS A 119 2.73 -1.02 9.37
CA HIS A 119 2.47 -1.65 10.66
C HIS A 119 1.79 -0.65 11.60
N SER A 120 0.68 -1.04 12.18
CA SER A 120 0.22 -0.38 13.40
C SER A 120 1.11 -0.81 14.56
N ALA A 121 2.12 0.00 14.87
CA ALA A 121 3.04 -0.28 15.99
C ALA A 121 2.33 -0.30 17.35
N THR A 122 1.14 0.29 17.43
CA THR A 122 0.21 0.22 18.57
C THR A 122 -0.12 -1.23 18.98
N LYS A 123 -0.12 -2.17 18.02
CA LYS A 123 -0.55 -3.56 18.21
C LYS A 123 0.62 -4.43 18.68
N PHE A 124 0.97 -5.46 17.93
CA PHE A 124 1.96 -6.46 18.37
C PHE A 124 3.39 -5.94 18.49
N ILE A 125 3.79 -4.89 17.76
CA ILE A 125 5.10 -4.27 17.93
C ILE A 125 5.21 -3.63 19.32
N GLY A 126 4.23 -2.83 19.73
CA GLY A 126 4.17 -2.23 21.06
C GLY A 126 3.79 -3.21 22.17
N GLY A 127 3.01 -4.21 21.83
CA GLY A 127 2.66 -5.37 22.67
C GLY A 127 1.59 -5.13 23.74
N HIS A 128 1.39 -3.89 24.21
CA HIS A 128 0.54 -3.59 25.37
C HIS A 128 -0.57 -2.58 25.07
N GLY A 129 -0.60 -1.98 23.89
CA GLY A 129 -1.59 -0.96 23.51
C GLY A 129 -1.51 0.36 24.31
N THR A 130 -0.44 0.56 25.06
CA THR A 130 -0.25 1.76 25.90
C THR A 130 0.29 2.96 25.13
N ALA A 131 0.89 2.73 23.97
CA ALA A 131 1.41 3.77 23.09
C ALA A 131 0.85 3.59 21.67
N MET A 132 0.52 4.70 21.03
CA MET A 132 0.08 4.69 19.63
C MET A 132 1.26 5.02 18.72
N GLY A 133 1.40 4.23 17.64
CA GLY A 133 2.43 4.45 16.64
C GLY A 133 2.12 3.72 15.34
N GLY A 134 2.81 4.12 14.29
CA GLY A 134 2.75 3.48 12.99
C GLY A 134 4.12 3.48 12.33
N VAL A 135 4.37 2.51 11.49
CA VAL A 135 5.61 2.38 10.72
C VAL A 135 5.27 2.13 9.27
N VAL A 136 5.97 2.83 8.39
CA VAL A 136 5.98 2.57 6.94
C VAL A 136 7.38 2.15 6.56
N VAL A 137 7.47 1.08 5.80
CA VAL A 137 8.74 0.57 5.25
C VAL A 137 8.62 0.52 3.74
N GLU A 138 9.55 1.15 3.05
CA GLU A 138 9.70 1.09 1.60
C GLU A 138 10.75 0.04 1.23
N SER A 139 10.46 -0.80 0.22
CA SER A 139 11.41 -1.82 -0.24
C SER A 139 12.63 -1.23 -0.92
N GLY A 140 12.48 -0.06 -1.51
CA GLY A 140 13.49 0.58 -2.34
C GLY A 140 13.72 -0.10 -3.71
N ARG A 141 12.86 -1.05 -4.08
CA ARG A 141 13.00 -1.84 -5.34
C ARG A 141 12.02 -1.40 -6.42
N PHE A 142 10.91 -0.76 -6.05
CA PHE A 142 9.91 -0.31 -7.00
C PHE A 142 10.41 0.90 -7.78
N ASP A 143 10.35 0.81 -9.11
CA ASP A 143 10.70 1.93 -9.99
C ASP A 143 9.49 2.84 -10.19
N TRP A 144 9.44 3.93 -9.45
CA TRP A 144 8.36 4.91 -9.49
C TRP A 144 8.24 5.65 -10.83
N SER A 145 9.27 5.59 -11.68
CA SER A 145 9.31 6.28 -12.97
C SER A 145 8.82 5.42 -14.13
N SER A 146 8.95 4.07 -14.03
CA SER A 146 8.79 3.16 -15.16
C SER A 146 7.40 3.14 -15.78
N SER A 147 6.33 3.29 -14.96
CA SER A 147 4.95 3.19 -15.42
C SER A 147 4.32 4.52 -15.82
N GLY A 148 4.95 5.64 -15.49
CA GLY A 148 4.36 7.00 -15.64
C GLY A 148 3.14 7.27 -14.76
N LYS A 149 2.79 6.34 -13.85
CA LYS A 149 1.62 6.45 -12.99
C LYS A 149 1.84 7.35 -11.76
N PHE A 150 3.10 7.65 -11.42
CA PHE A 150 3.48 8.36 -10.20
C PHE A 150 4.29 9.62 -10.48
N PRO A 151 3.74 10.59 -11.26
CA PRO A 151 4.46 11.83 -11.59
C PRO A 151 4.85 12.63 -10.34
N GLN A 152 4.08 12.53 -9.24
CA GLN A 152 4.41 13.18 -7.96
C GLN A 152 5.75 12.73 -7.36
N LEU A 153 6.25 11.55 -7.75
CA LEU A 153 7.53 10.99 -7.27
C LEU A 153 8.63 11.11 -8.34
N SER A 154 8.28 10.95 -9.61
CA SER A 154 9.22 10.82 -10.73
C SER A 154 9.48 12.12 -11.49
N GLU A 155 8.58 13.12 -11.38
CA GLU A 155 8.72 14.41 -12.05
C GLU A 155 9.22 15.51 -11.10
N PRO A 156 9.81 16.59 -11.64
CA PRO A 156 10.25 17.74 -10.87
C PRO A 156 9.12 18.34 -10.00
N ASN A 157 9.35 18.49 -8.71
CA ASN A 157 8.38 19.01 -7.76
C ASN A 157 8.75 20.44 -7.34
N ALA A 158 7.87 21.41 -7.60
CA ALA A 158 8.11 22.82 -7.26
C ALA A 158 8.30 23.04 -5.75
N SER A 159 7.64 22.25 -4.90
CA SER A 159 7.81 22.31 -3.44
C SER A 159 9.12 21.68 -2.97
N TYR A 160 9.82 20.96 -3.83
CA TYR A 160 11.10 20.31 -3.53
C TYR A 160 12.21 20.83 -4.46
N HIS A 161 12.31 22.17 -4.57
CA HIS A 161 13.34 22.87 -5.34
C HIS A 161 13.41 22.51 -6.83
N GLY A 162 12.35 21.96 -7.42
CA GLY A 162 12.32 21.55 -8.82
C GLY A 162 13.03 20.23 -9.09
N ILE A 163 13.36 19.44 -8.08
CA ILE A 163 13.96 18.10 -8.19
C ILE A 163 12.84 17.04 -7.96
N SER A 164 12.94 15.89 -8.62
CA SER A 164 12.03 14.78 -8.34
C SER A 164 12.46 14.04 -7.07
N PHE A 165 11.51 13.43 -6.36
CA PHE A 165 11.83 12.60 -5.19
C PHE A 165 12.65 11.36 -5.59
N GLN A 166 12.37 10.79 -6.77
CA GLN A 166 13.16 9.69 -7.32
C GLN A 166 14.61 10.07 -7.53
N GLU A 167 14.89 11.27 -8.05
CA GLU A 167 16.25 11.77 -8.25
C GLU A 167 16.95 12.09 -6.92
N ALA A 168 16.24 12.71 -5.99
CA ALA A 168 16.80 13.17 -4.71
C ALA A 168 17.07 12.05 -3.72
N ALA A 169 16.16 11.04 -3.64
CA ALA A 169 16.17 10.02 -2.61
C ALA A 169 16.33 8.58 -3.14
N GLY A 170 16.29 8.37 -4.46
CA GLY A 170 16.49 7.06 -5.07
C GLY A 170 15.56 5.99 -4.50
N SER A 171 16.14 5.00 -3.83
CA SER A 171 15.41 3.88 -3.22
C SER A 171 14.50 4.26 -2.03
N ALA A 172 14.53 5.50 -1.59
CA ALA A 172 13.67 6.04 -0.51
C ALA A 172 12.74 7.15 -1.02
N ALA A 173 12.44 7.17 -2.31
CA ALA A 173 11.67 8.24 -2.96
C ALA A 173 10.28 8.40 -2.36
N PHE A 174 9.57 7.30 -2.12
CA PHE A 174 8.24 7.33 -1.52
C PHE A 174 8.29 7.78 -0.06
N THR A 175 9.24 7.26 0.71
CA THR A 175 9.42 7.65 2.12
C THR A 175 9.78 9.12 2.27
N ALA A 176 10.57 9.67 1.33
CA ALA A 176 10.93 11.09 1.31
C ALA A 176 9.74 12.01 0.93
N TYR A 177 8.82 11.49 0.12
CA TYR A 177 7.60 12.20 -0.28
C TYR A 177 6.54 12.22 0.83
N LEU A 178 6.48 11.17 1.67
CA LEU A 178 5.45 10.94 2.68
C LEU A 178 5.53 11.92 3.86
#